data_fe7aaa94f57bdc0db3169c097fa77911
#
_entry.id   fe7aaa94f57bdc0db3169c097fa77911
#
_cell.length_a   1.000
_cell.length_b   1.000
_cell.length_c   1.000
_cell.angle_alpha   90.00
_cell.angle_beta   90.00
_cell.angle_gamma   90.00
#
_symmetry.space_group_name_H-M   'P 1'
#
loop_
_entity.id
_entity.type
_entity.pdbx_description
1 polymer ?
#
loop_
_entity_poly.entity_id
_entity_poly.type
_entity_poly.pdbx_seq_one_letter_code
_entity_poly.pdbx_strand_id
1 'polypeptide(L)'
;MSVAVLEKLHDATLVAITFNWAHGSCVAEFAGAPMLPRGPFRLLWSSVTDLHVPRTLEWGPSVSVLSAAEVTPGFFELHLQSGDVVTLRAEAVKFEVGGNTAMGSGVSQSEL
;
A
#
# COMPACT_ATOMS: atom_id res chain seq x y z
N MET A 1 3.94 15.30 2.21
CA MET A 1 3.23 14.63 2.18
C MET A 1 2.87 13.39 1.50
N SER A 2 2.03 12.66 2.09
CA SER A 2 1.64 11.35 1.66
C SER A 2 1.03 11.33 0.28
N VAL A 3 0.25 12.35 -0.05
CA VAL A 3 -0.41 12.41 -1.34
C VAL A 3 0.61 12.44 -2.48
N ALA A 4 1.72 13.14 -2.28
CA ALA A 4 2.73 13.21 -3.33
C ALA A 4 3.34 11.84 -3.62
N VAL A 5 3.48 10.99 -2.60
CA VAL A 5 3.98 9.64 -2.80
C VAL A 5 2.99 8.82 -3.62
N LEU A 6 1.69 8.99 -3.34
CA LEU A 6 0.68 8.23 -4.08
C LEU A 6 0.77 8.49 -5.58
N GLU A 7 1.11 9.70 -5.98
CA GLU A 7 1.22 10.02 -7.39
C GLU A 7 2.41 9.35 -8.06
N LYS A 8 3.33 8.80 -7.28
CA LYS A 8 4.54 8.18 -7.81
C LYS A 8 4.49 6.66 -7.79
N LEU A 9 3.31 6.08 -7.62
CA LEU A 9 3.20 4.64 -7.50
C LEU A 9 2.99 3.91 -8.83
N HIS A 10 2.97 4.63 -9.95
CA HIS A 10 2.83 3.98 -11.25
C HIS A 10 3.95 2.95 -11.45
N ASP A 11 3.55 1.73 -11.79
CA ASP A 11 4.45 0.59 -11.99
C ASP A 11 5.12 0.11 -10.71
N ALA A 12 4.67 0.55 -9.53
CA ALA A 12 5.12 -0.05 -8.29
C ALA A 12 4.64 -1.49 -8.22
N THR A 13 5.44 -2.35 -7.59
CA THR A 13 5.08 -3.75 -7.43
C THR A 13 4.50 -3.97 -6.05
N LEU A 14 3.22 -4.32 -6.00
CA LEU A 14 2.53 -4.59 -4.75
C LEU A 14 2.80 -6.03 -4.33
N VAL A 15 3.30 -6.21 -3.11
CA VAL A 15 3.65 -7.52 -2.58
C VAL A 15 2.58 -8.05 -1.65
N ALA A 16 2.10 -7.22 -0.73
CA ALA A 16 1.17 -7.68 0.29
C ALA A 16 0.37 -6.53 0.86
N ILE A 17 -0.84 -6.85 1.31
CA ILE A 17 -1.67 -5.92 2.07
C ILE A 17 -2.04 -6.64 3.36
N THR A 18 -1.75 -6.02 4.49
CA THR A 18 -2.01 -6.59 5.80
C THR A 18 -2.89 -5.65 6.59
N PHE A 19 -3.97 -6.19 7.15
CA PHE A 19 -4.87 -5.40 7.98
C PHE A 19 -4.79 -5.90 9.41
N ASN A 20 -4.53 -4.99 10.34
CA ASN A 20 -4.50 -5.31 11.76
C ASN A 20 -5.83 -4.88 12.36
N TRP A 21 -6.65 -5.85 12.68
CA TRP A 21 -8.00 -5.57 13.17
C TRP A 21 -8.00 -4.83 14.50
N ALA A 22 -7.13 -5.26 15.40
CA ALA A 22 -7.12 -4.69 16.75
C ALA A 22 -6.72 -3.21 16.75
N HIS A 23 -5.82 -2.83 15.83
CA HIS A 23 -5.35 -1.46 15.78
C HIS A 23 -6.06 -0.62 14.72
N GLY A 24 -6.82 -1.26 13.82
CA GLY A 24 -7.43 -0.54 12.73
C GLY A 24 -6.41 0.02 11.78
N SER A 25 -5.31 -0.68 11.56
CA SER A 25 -4.25 -0.21 10.68
C SER A 25 -4.09 -1.13 9.49
N CYS A 26 -3.63 -0.57 8.37
CA CYS A 26 -3.45 -1.33 7.14
C CYS A 26 -2.08 -0.98 6.57
N VAL A 27 -1.35 -2.01 6.15
CA VAL A 27 -0.02 -1.83 5.57
C VAL A 27 -0.01 -2.45 4.19
N ALA A 28 0.39 -1.66 3.19
CA ALA A 28 0.63 -2.15 1.85
C ALA A 28 2.14 -2.19 1.64
N GLU A 29 2.68 -3.35 1.29
CA GLU A 29 4.11 -3.54 1.09
C GLU A 29 4.41 -3.63 -0.38
N PHE A 30 5.44 -2.90 -0.81
CA PHE A 30 5.84 -2.84 -2.21
C PHE A 30 7.30 -3.24 -2.35
N ALA A 31 7.62 -3.95 -3.42
CA ALA A 31 9.00 -4.30 -3.70
C ALA A 31 9.80 -3.12 -4.22
N GLY A 32 9.14 -2.17 -4.85
CA GLY A 32 9.79 -0.98 -5.37
C GLY A 32 8.89 -0.27 -6.34
N ALA A 33 9.32 0.90 -6.80
CA ALA A 33 8.60 1.69 -7.79
C ALA A 33 9.61 2.50 -8.60
N PRO A 34 9.41 2.62 -9.92
CA PRO A 34 10.37 3.36 -10.76
C PRO A 34 10.54 4.81 -10.37
N MET A 35 9.48 5.45 -9.86
CA MET A 35 9.52 6.88 -9.55
C MET A 35 9.92 7.18 -8.12
N LEU A 36 10.26 6.16 -7.34
CA LEU A 36 10.64 6.33 -5.95
C LEU A 36 12.06 5.82 -5.73
N PRO A 37 12.68 6.15 -4.59
CA PRO A 37 14.01 5.63 -4.29
C PRO A 37 14.04 4.13 -4.38
N ARG A 38 15.19 3.60 -4.80
CA ARG A 38 15.34 2.18 -5.00
C ARG A 38 15.05 1.39 -3.74
N GLY A 39 14.44 0.23 -3.91
CA GLY A 39 14.22 -0.72 -2.83
C GLY A 39 12.79 -0.76 -2.36
N PRO A 40 12.51 -1.67 -1.42
CA PRO A 40 11.16 -1.84 -0.92
C PRO A 40 10.70 -0.69 -0.05
N PHE A 41 9.39 -0.50 0.02
CA PHE A 41 8.79 0.53 0.85
C PHE A 41 7.38 0.08 1.25
N ARG A 42 6.77 0.82 2.15
CA ARG A 42 5.42 0.53 2.61
C ARG A 42 4.60 1.80 2.74
N LEU A 43 3.30 1.62 2.59
CA LEU A 43 2.31 2.62 2.96
C LEU A 43 1.57 2.12 4.18
N LEU A 44 1.42 2.98 5.19
CA LEU A 44 0.75 2.63 6.43
C LEU A 44 -0.44 3.56 6.62
N TRP A 45 -1.64 2.98 6.65
CA TRP A 45 -2.86 3.74 6.92
C TRP A 45 -3.27 3.51 8.36
N SER A 46 -3.73 4.57 9.00
CA SER A 46 -4.18 4.51 10.39
C SER A 46 -5.66 4.85 10.48
N SER A 47 -6.29 4.36 11.52
CA SER A 47 -7.72 4.56 11.77
C SER A 47 -8.54 4.17 10.56
N VAL A 48 -8.30 2.94 10.09
CA VAL A 48 -9.00 2.39 8.92
C VAL A 48 -10.37 1.93 9.36
N THR A 49 -11.41 2.42 8.67
CA THR A 49 -12.79 2.05 8.98
C THR A 49 -13.44 1.22 7.89
N ASP A 50 -12.79 1.12 6.73
CA ASP A 50 -13.35 0.36 5.63
C ASP A 50 -12.21 -0.07 4.73
N LEU A 51 -12.24 -1.32 4.26
CA LEU A 51 -11.18 -1.84 3.41
C LEU A 51 -11.78 -2.84 2.45
N HIS A 52 -11.54 -2.64 1.15
CA HIS A 52 -12.03 -3.55 0.13
C HIS A 52 -10.86 -3.91 -0.78
N VAL A 53 -10.48 -5.19 -0.78
CA VAL A 53 -9.31 -5.68 -1.51
C VAL A 53 -9.74 -6.80 -2.44
N PRO A 54 -10.24 -6.48 -3.63
CA PRO A 54 -10.59 -7.51 -4.59
C PRO A 54 -9.34 -8.03 -5.28
N ARG A 55 -9.34 -9.29 -5.64
CA ARG A 55 -8.26 -9.90 -6.37
C ARG A 55 -8.87 -10.81 -7.43
N THR A 56 -9.59 -10.18 -8.35
CA THR A 56 -10.30 -10.91 -9.40
C THR A 56 -9.45 -11.10 -10.64
N LEU A 57 -8.39 -10.27 -10.79
CA LEU A 57 -7.45 -10.37 -11.89
C LEU A 57 -8.17 -10.27 -13.24
N GLU A 58 -9.05 -9.30 -13.37
CA GLU A 58 -9.90 -9.15 -14.53
C GLU A 58 -9.10 -9.06 -15.84
N TRP A 59 -7.98 -8.36 -15.81
CA TRP A 59 -7.13 -8.18 -17.01
C TRP A 59 -5.92 -9.09 -16.98
N GLY A 60 -5.95 -10.14 -16.17
CA GLY A 60 -4.85 -11.07 -16.04
C GLY A 60 -4.04 -10.81 -14.78
N PRO A 61 -3.20 -11.76 -14.38
CA PRO A 61 -2.42 -11.62 -13.15
C PRO A 61 -1.39 -10.51 -13.30
N SER A 62 -1.45 -9.54 -12.41
CA SER A 62 -0.49 -8.45 -12.36
C SER A 62 -0.49 -7.90 -10.96
N VAL A 63 0.71 -7.62 -10.44
CA VAL A 63 0.86 -6.99 -9.15
C VAL A 63 1.31 -5.54 -9.29
N SER A 64 1.34 -5.03 -10.51
CA SER A 64 1.78 -3.66 -10.76
C SER A 64 0.66 -2.67 -10.53
N VAL A 65 1.01 -1.53 -9.96
CA VAL A 65 0.08 -0.45 -9.71
C VAL A 65 -0.07 0.39 -10.97
N LEU A 66 -1.31 0.72 -11.31
CA LEU A 66 -1.58 1.66 -12.39
C LEU A 66 -1.57 3.09 -11.85
N SER A 67 -2.28 3.32 -10.77
CA SER A 67 -2.34 4.65 -10.16
C SER A 67 -2.86 4.52 -8.73
N ALA A 68 -2.62 5.56 -7.94
CA ALA A 68 -3.13 5.62 -6.59
C ALA A 68 -3.45 7.07 -6.25
N ALA A 69 -4.47 7.30 -5.42
CA ALA A 69 -4.86 8.65 -5.06
C ALA A 69 -5.68 8.65 -3.78
N GLU A 70 -5.64 9.76 -3.09
CA GLU A 70 -6.64 10.10 -2.09
C GLU A 70 -7.73 10.86 -2.83
N VAL A 71 -8.79 10.15 -3.19
CA VAL A 71 -9.83 10.69 -4.08
C VAL A 71 -10.61 11.80 -3.41
N THR A 72 -10.99 11.58 -2.17
CA THR A 72 -11.57 12.60 -1.31
C THR A 72 -10.89 12.45 0.04
N PRO A 73 -10.96 13.46 0.92
CA PRO A 73 -10.28 13.34 2.21
C PRO A 73 -10.67 12.06 2.94
N GLY A 74 -9.67 11.25 3.23
CA GLY A 74 -9.87 9.99 3.94
C GLY A 74 -10.30 8.82 3.10
N PHE A 75 -10.49 8.99 1.79
CA PHE A 75 -10.88 7.88 0.93
C PHE A 75 -9.80 7.66 -0.12
N PHE A 76 -9.18 6.47 -0.09
CA PHE A 76 -8.04 6.15 -0.92
C PHE A 76 -8.38 5.06 -1.93
N GLU A 77 -7.83 5.18 -3.13
CA GLU A 77 -7.96 4.16 -4.17
C GLU A 77 -6.59 3.79 -4.69
N LEU A 78 -6.39 2.48 -4.85
CA LEU A 78 -5.17 1.94 -5.43
C LEU A 78 -5.62 1.09 -6.63
N HIS A 79 -5.37 1.59 -7.81
CA HIS A 79 -5.77 0.92 -9.04
C HIS A 79 -4.62 0.05 -9.53
N LEU A 80 -4.89 -1.24 -9.71
CA LEU A 80 -3.89 -2.19 -10.17
C LEU A 80 -4.03 -2.40 -11.67
N GLN A 81 -2.95 -2.76 -12.33
CA GLN A 81 -2.98 -2.99 -13.77
C GLN A 81 -3.79 -4.22 -14.14
N SER A 82 -4.08 -5.08 -13.16
CA SER A 82 -4.97 -6.20 -13.36
C SER A 82 -6.43 -5.79 -13.54
N GLY A 83 -6.76 -4.54 -13.24
CA GLY A 83 -8.14 -4.06 -13.26
C GLY A 83 -8.78 -4.01 -11.89
N ASP A 84 -8.16 -4.62 -10.90
CA ASP A 84 -8.69 -4.58 -9.55
C ASP A 84 -8.43 -3.23 -8.91
N VAL A 85 -9.36 -2.79 -8.05
CA VAL A 85 -9.22 -1.52 -7.35
C VAL A 85 -9.34 -1.78 -5.85
N VAL A 86 -8.27 -1.48 -5.13
CA VAL A 86 -8.26 -1.54 -3.67
C VAL A 86 -8.75 -0.19 -3.17
N THR A 87 -9.74 -0.19 -2.28
CA THR A 87 -10.25 1.05 -1.70
C THR A 87 -10.23 0.93 -0.20
N LEU A 88 -10.00 2.05 0.46
CA LEU A 88 -10.06 2.08 1.92
C LEU A 88 -10.35 3.49 2.43
N ARG A 89 -10.96 3.54 3.62
CA ARG A 89 -11.16 4.77 4.35
C ARG A 89 -10.27 4.77 5.57
N ALA A 90 -9.51 5.84 5.75
CA ALA A 90 -8.57 5.95 6.85
C ALA A 90 -8.34 7.42 7.15
N GLU A 91 -7.84 7.71 8.34
CA GLU A 91 -7.58 9.10 8.72
C GLU A 91 -6.28 9.61 8.14
N ALA A 92 -5.29 8.74 7.99
CA ALA A 92 -3.97 9.18 7.55
C ALA A 92 -3.24 8.06 6.84
N VAL A 93 -2.28 8.42 6.00
CA VAL A 93 -1.39 7.48 5.36
C VAL A 93 0.04 7.98 5.55
N LYS A 94 0.96 7.05 5.76
CA LYS A 94 2.36 7.34 5.97
C LYS A 94 3.21 6.47 5.07
N PHE A 95 4.30 7.03 4.58
CA PHE A 95 5.23 6.33 3.70
C PHE A 95 6.48 5.97 4.49
N GLU A 96 6.94 4.72 4.38
CA GLU A 96 8.18 4.27 5.00
C GLU A 96 9.03 3.53 4.00
N VAL A 97 10.29 3.91 3.91
CA VAL A 97 11.26 3.22 3.07
C VAL A 97 11.78 2.01 3.84
N GLY A 98 12.13 0.97 3.09
CA GLY A 98 12.66 -0.24 3.68
C GLY A 98 11.59 -1.27 3.80
N GLY A 99 10.87 -1.27 4.75
CA GLY A 99 9.87 -2.28 4.88
C GLY A 99 10.40 -3.52 5.54
N ASN A 100 10.48 -4.42 5.17
CA ASN A 100 10.81 -5.61 5.81
C ASN A 100 12.10 -5.62 6.51
N THR A 101 12.30 -5.67 6.47
CA THR A 101 13.10 -6.02 6.91
C THR A 101 13.41 -6.58 7.63
N ALA A 102 13.52 -6.65 7.20
CA ALA A 102 13.78 -7.17 7.74
C ALA A 102 14.04 -7.51 8.33
N MET A 103 14.34 -7.68 8.08
CA MET A 103 14.54 -8.03 8.65
C MET A 103 14.61 -8.01 9.44
N GLY A 104 14.85 -7.92 9.27
CA GLY A 104 14.93 -7.94 10.08
C GLY A 104 14.70 -7.81 10.76
N SER A 105 14.92 -7.75 10.62
CA SER A 105 14.72 -7.60 11.41
C SER A 105 14.17 -7.54 12.09
N GLY A 106 14.33 -7.51 11.93
CA GLY A 106 13.80 -7.49 12.66
C GLY A 106 13.14 -7.42 13.12
N VAL A 107 13.25 -7.48 13.04
CA VAL A 107 12.60 -7.38 13.58
C VAL A 107 11.88 -7.20 13.99
N SER A 108 12.02 -7.13 13.83
CA SER A 108 11.43 -6.99 14.28
C SER A 108 10.68 -6.94 14.67
N GLN A 109 10.72 -7.07 14.52
CA GLN A 109 10.08 -7.13 14.91
C GLN A 109 9.43 -7.03 15.56
N SER A 110 9.55 -7.02 15.43
CA SER A 110 8.91 -6.96 16.07
C SER A 110 8.22 -6.64 16.50
N GLU A 111 8.08 -6.68 16.29
CA GLU A 111 7.29 -6.47 16.76
C GLU A 111 6.43 -6.76 16.96
N LEU A 112 6.11 -7.17 16.66
CA LEU A 112 5.13 -7.48 16.98
C LEU A 112 4.66 -7.73 17.52
#